data_1ac7de75f78410e2f6c6cc988a46974a
#
_entry.id   1ac7de75f78410e2f6c6cc988a46974a
#
_cell.length_a   1.000
_cell.length_b   1.000
_cell.length_c   1.000
_cell.angle_alpha   90.00
_cell.angle_beta   90.00
_cell.angle_gamma   90.00
#
_symmetry.space_group_name_H-M   'P 1'
#
loop_
_entity.id
_entity.type
_entity.pdbx_description
1 polymer ?
#
loop_
_entity_poly.entity_id
_entity_poly.type
_entity_poly.pdbx_seq_one_letter_code
_entity_poly.pdbx_strand_id
1 'polypeptide(L)'
;MKTIEALENDILLQIPYLQKIKLQKLLSEKNQRKTIFCGSGDSLAAALLAEAFSNFRVRAADPLDLLKNKSMIKNNDVYLISISGNTISNVKVAKHAKRVTAITLNDKSKLAKACSKCIHLDYPSSGVFTSGSIGFISSALTCISLVSKFKIRGIMELFKRALLESKKIKIGKKIFIIGNLHTFPVAMYSAAKFYEILGTDAYYERIEQFLHMGLFSAKSGDTVIIFEEKNFHNSRIIKNLKKLGLNVYQPNPGTRNKIAQVIFFTLFSQLTPLFYAKKNHQKECYFVTAKKLRNASSDMIY
;
A
#
# COMPACT_ATOMS: atom_id res chain seq x y z
N MET A 1 -9.15 21.49 10.85
CA MET A 1 -9.08 20.04 11.10
C MET A 1 -7.62 19.62 11.17
N LYS A 2 -7.22 18.84 12.18
CA LYS A 2 -5.87 18.31 12.35
C LYS A 2 -5.66 17.04 11.55
N THR A 3 -4.42 16.66 11.25
CA THR A 3 -4.15 15.56 10.30
C THR A 3 -4.57 14.18 10.80
N ILE A 4 -4.61 13.93 12.12
CA ILE A 4 -5.17 12.66 12.67
C ILE A 4 -6.69 12.59 12.47
N GLU A 5 -7.39 13.69 12.69
CA GLU A 5 -8.83 13.79 12.43
C GLU A 5 -9.14 13.66 10.93
N ALA A 6 -8.34 14.32 10.08
CA ALA A 6 -8.44 14.20 8.63
C ALA A 6 -8.23 12.76 8.14
N LEU A 7 -7.23 12.07 8.71
CA LEU A 7 -6.98 10.66 8.42
C LEU A 7 -8.16 9.77 8.80
N GLU A 8 -8.75 9.99 9.99
CA GLU A 8 -9.95 9.25 10.41
C GLU A 8 -11.11 9.45 9.44
N ASN A 9 -11.36 10.69 9.04
CA ASN A 9 -12.40 11.02 8.07
C ASN A 9 -12.13 10.37 6.71
N ASP A 10 -10.89 10.43 6.20
CA ASP A 10 -10.51 9.79 4.95
C ASP A 10 -10.67 8.27 5.00
N ILE A 11 -10.39 7.64 6.15
CA ILE A 11 -10.62 6.19 6.35
C ILE A 11 -12.12 5.88 6.27
N LEU A 12 -12.98 6.68 6.89
CA LEU A 12 -14.44 6.48 6.86
C LEU A 12 -15.02 6.70 5.46
N LEU A 13 -14.51 7.68 4.69
CA LEU A 13 -14.91 7.94 3.31
C LEU A 13 -14.63 6.76 2.36
N GLN A 14 -13.68 5.87 2.71
CA GLN A 14 -13.43 4.66 1.91
C GLN A 14 -14.65 3.73 1.83
N ILE A 15 -15.48 3.68 2.86
CA ILE A 15 -16.62 2.76 2.93
C ILE A 15 -17.62 3.02 1.79
N PRO A 16 -18.22 4.23 1.65
CA PRO A 16 -19.12 4.53 0.54
C PRO A 16 -18.41 4.58 -0.81
N TYR A 17 -17.14 4.99 -0.85
CA TYR A 17 -16.34 5.03 -2.08
C TYR A 17 -16.16 3.63 -2.68
N LEU A 18 -15.74 2.65 -1.89
CA LEU A 18 -15.49 1.30 -2.35
C LEU A 18 -16.76 0.58 -2.85
N GLN A 19 -17.95 1.01 -2.42
CA GLN A 19 -19.22 0.51 -2.95
C GLN A 19 -19.50 0.99 -4.38
N LYS A 20 -18.91 2.11 -4.80
CA LYS A 20 -19.18 2.80 -6.07
C LYS A 20 -17.95 2.90 -6.99
N ILE A 21 -16.81 2.34 -6.58
CA ILE A 21 -15.57 2.43 -7.35
C ILE A 21 -15.75 1.91 -8.78
N LYS A 22 -15.30 2.70 -9.76
CA LYS A 22 -15.30 2.32 -11.17
C LYS A 22 -14.06 1.47 -11.47
N LEU A 23 -14.29 0.21 -11.83
CA LEU A 23 -13.21 -0.70 -12.23
C LEU A 23 -12.86 -0.48 -13.70
N GLN A 24 -11.59 -0.66 -14.04
CA GLN A 24 -11.08 -0.50 -15.39
C GLN A 24 -11.37 -1.73 -16.26
N LYS A 25 -11.32 -1.55 -17.58
CA LYS A 25 -11.42 -2.66 -18.53
C LYS A 25 -10.18 -3.55 -18.41
N LEU A 26 -10.41 -4.85 -18.27
CA LEU A 26 -9.35 -5.86 -18.18
C LEU A 26 -8.46 -5.86 -19.44
N LEU A 27 -7.15 -5.84 -19.24
CA LEU A 27 -6.17 -6.05 -20.29
C LEU A 27 -6.17 -7.52 -20.74
N SER A 28 -6.04 -7.77 -22.05
CA SER A 28 -5.82 -9.13 -22.54
C SER A 28 -4.53 -9.72 -21.98
N GLU A 29 -4.42 -11.04 -21.88
CA GLU A 29 -3.20 -11.70 -21.38
C GLU A 29 -1.95 -11.31 -22.22
N LYS A 30 -2.09 -11.18 -23.53
CA LYS A 30 -1.03 -10.72 -24.42
C LYS A 30 -0.54 -9.32 -24.03
N ASN A 31 -1.46 -8.40 -23.70
CA ASN A 31 -1.12 -7.05 -23.28
C ASN A 31 -0.52 -7.06 -21.87
N GLN A 32 -1.07 -7.87 -20.94
CA GLN A 32 -0.49 -8.01 -19.59
C GLN A 32 0.99 -8.37 -19.64
N ARG A 33 1.41 -9.32 -20.49
CA ARG A 33 2.82 -9.74 -20.65
C ARG A 33 3.77 -8.61 -21.12
N LYS A 34 3.21 -7.53 -21.68
CA LYS A 34 3.94 -6.34 -22.12
C LYS A 34 3.68 -5.12 -21.25
N THR A 35 3.13 -5.31 -20.07
CA THR A 35 2.74 -4.20 -19.18
C THR A 35 3.65 -4.13 -17.97
N ILE A 36 4.09 -2.90 -17.69
CA ILE A 36 4.82 -2.55 -16.47
C ILE A 36 3.97 -1.53 -15.70
N PHE A 37 3.70 -1.81 -14.45
CA PHE A 37 3.19 -0.84 -13.48
C PHE A 37 4.36 -0.25 -12.72
N CYS A 38 4.43 1.08 -12.62
CA CYS A 38 5.57 1.76 -12.04
C CYS A 38 5.10 2.84 -11.05
N GLY A 39 5.74 2.89 -9.89
CA GLY A 39 5.45 3.88 -8.86
C GLY A 39 6.45 3.80 -7.71
N SER A 40 6.37 4.73 -6.77
CA SER A 40 7.22 4.78 -5.57
C SER A 40 6.35 4.76 -4.30
N GLY A 41 6.86 4.22 -3.20
CA GLY A 41 6.14 4.14 -1.92
C GLY A 41 4.81 3.39 -2.06
N ASP A 42 3.71 3.99 -1.61
CA ASP A 42 2.35 3.43 -1.71
C ASP A 42 1.97 3.09 -3.16
N SER A 43 2.46 3.86 -4.13
CA SER A 43 2.23 3.59 -5.56
C SER A 43 2.98 2.35 -6.05
N LEU A 44 4.16 2.05 -5.51
CA LEU A 44 4.86 0.80 -5.78
C LEU A 44 4.13 -0.40 -5.16
N ALA A 45 3.59 -0.24 -3.95
CA ALA A 45 2.76 -1.28 -3.34
C ALA A 45 1.51 -1.57 -4.20
N ALA A 46 0.87 -0.56 -4.78
CA ALA A 46 -0.24 -0.74 -5.73
C ALA A 46 0.19 -1.46 -7.01
N ALA A 47 1.38 -1.17 -7.55
CA ALA A 47 1.96 -1.86 -8.70
C ALA A 47 2.23 -3.35 -8.40
N LEU A 48 2.82 -3.65 -7.24
CA LEU A 48 3.09 -5.03 -6.78
C LEU A 48 1.79 -5.83 -6.57
N LEU A 49 0.69 -5.19 -6.19
CA LEU A 49 -0.62 -5.85 -6.15
C LEU A 49 -1.08 -6.27 -7.55
N ALA A 50 -0.93 -5.42 -8.57
CA ALA A 50 -1.25 -5.81 -9.95
C ALA A 50 -0.37 -6.99 -10.41
N GLU A 51 0.92 -6.99 -10.09
CA GLU A 51 1.82 -8.10 -10.39
C GLU A 51 1.34 -9.40 -9.75
N ALA A 52 1.01 -9.39 -8.45
CA ALA A 52 0.51 -10.57 -7.73
C ALA A 52 -0.84 -11.08 -8.29
N PHE A 53 -1.78 -10.18 -8.58
CA PHE A 53 -3.10 -10.56 -9.10
C PHE A 53 -3.09 -10.98 -10.57
N SER A 54 -2.07 -10.60 -11.33
CA SER A 54 -1.86 -11.07 -12.70
C SER A 54 -1.20 -12.46 -12.78
N ASN A 55 -0.88 -13.09 -11.65
CA ASN A 55 0.01 -14.25 -11.57
C ASN A 55 1.35 -13.97 -12.27
N PHE A 56 1.97 -12.81 -11.97
CA PHE A 56 3.25 -12.34 -12.50
C PHE A 56 3.30 -12.13 -14.02
N ARG A 57 2.13 -11.99 -14.70
CA ARG A 57 2.10 -11.63 -16.11
C ARG A 57 2.50 -10.18 -16.37
N VAL A 58 2.14 -9.26 -15.48
CA VAL A 58 2.67 -7.89 -15.49
C VAL A 58 3.87 -7.78 -14.57
N ARG A 59 4.64 -6.71 -14.70
CA ARG A 59 5.78 -6.40 -13.81
C ARG A 59 5.49 -5.15 -13.00
N ALA A 60 5.87 -5.16 -11.74
CA ALA A 60 5.99 -3.95 -10.93
C ALA A 60 7.43 -3.44 -10.98
N ALA A 61 7.63 -2.12 -11.00
CA ALA A 61 8.95 -1.53 -11.06
C ALA A 61 9.03 -0.20 -10.30
N ASP A 62 10.20 0.07 -9.71
CA ASP A 62 10.58 1.40 -9.26
C ASP A 62 10.96 2.28 -10.47
N PRO A 63 10.62 3.58 -10.49
CA PRO A 63 10.95 4.44 -11.63
C PRO A 63 12.46 4.59 -11.86
N LEU A 64 13.31 4.51 -10.83
CA LEU A 64 14.76 4.58 -11.02
C LEU A 64 15.32 3.35 -11.70
N ASP A 65 14.76 2.16 -11.44
CA ASP A 65 15.15 0.93 -12.14
C ASP A 65 14.81 1.02 -13.63
N LEU A 66 13.65 1.58 -13.97
CA LEU A 66 13.28 1.80 -15.36
C LEU A 66 14.17 2.84 -16.05
N LEU A 67 14.55 3.92 -15.36
CA LEU A 67 15.46 4.93 -15.91
C LEU A 67 16.86 4.38 -16.17
N LYS A 68 17.32 3.43 -15.37
CA LYS A 68 18.58 2.70 -15.59
C LYS A 68 18.49 1.70 -16.75
N ASN A 69 17.29 1.13 -16.98
CA ASN A 69 17.06 0.15 -18.05
C ASN A 69 15.99 0.64 -19.05
N LYS A 70 16.37 1.61 -19.88
CA LYS A 70 15.47 2.25 -20.86
C LYS A 70 14.93 1.29 -21.92
N SER A 71 15.57 0.16 -22.18
CA SER A 71 15.06 -0.86 -23.11
C SER A 71 13.73 -1.45 -22.64
N MET A 72 13.55 -1.64 -21.32
CA MET A 72 12.29 -2.06 -20.75
C MET A 72 11.16 -1.05 -21.03
N ILE A 73 11.45 0.24 -20.93
CA ILE A 73 10.45 1.29 -21.17
C ILE A 73 10.01 1.29 -22.65
N LYS A 74 10.95 1.16 -23.58
CA LYS A 74 10.68 1.25 -25.05
C LYS A 74 9.78 0.12 -25.56
N ASN A 75 9.89 -1.06 -24.98
CA ASN A 75 9.27 -2.29 -25.47
C ASN A 75 7.97 -2.66 -24.77
N ASN A 76 7.58 -1.92 -23.73
CA ASN A 76 6.41 -2.24 -22.89
C ASN A 76 5.40 -1.08 -22.86
N ASP A 77 4.18 -1.41 -22.46
CA ASP A 77 3.15 -0.46 -22.05
C ASP A 77 3.39 -0.10 -20.57
N VAL A 78 3.60 1.17 -20.26
CA VAL A 78 3.97 1.61 -18.91
C VAL A 78 2.79 2.34 -18.26
N TYR A 79 2.35 1.86 -17.12
CA TYR A 79 1.37 2.51 -16.26
C TYR A 79 2.09 3.17 -15.09
N LEU A 80 2.10 4.50 -15.07
CA LEU A 80 2.78 5.31 -14.05
C LEU A 80 1.79 5.75 -12.98
N ILE A 81 2.00 5.29 -11.76
CA ILE A 81 1.13 5.54 -10.62
C ILE A 81 1.73 6.66 -9.78
N SER A 82 1.00 7.77 -9.62
CA SER A 82 1.37 8.87 -8.74
C SER A 82 0.15 9.69 -8.38
N ILE A 83 -0.24 9.71 -7.12
CA ILE A 83 -1.42 10.45 -6.66
C ILE A 83 -1.30 11.94 -6.99
N SER A 84 -0.19 12.58 -6.64
CA SER A 84 0.06 13.99 -6.96
C SER A 84 0.30 14.24 -8.45
N GLY A 85 0.79 13.21 -9.17
CA GLY A 85 1.23 13.31 -10.55
C GLY A 85 2.44 14.23 -10.76
N ASN A 86 3.21 14.53 -9.70
CA ASN A 86 4.35 15.45 -9.77
C ASN A 86 5.69 14.79 -9.43
N THR A 87 5.73 13.50 -9.13
CA THR A 87 6.97 12.76 -8.84
C THR A 87 7.92 12.84 -10.04
N ILE A 88 9.08 13.47 -9.85
CA ILE A 88 10.06 13.78 -10.91
C ILE A 88 10.50 12.51 -11.67
N SER A 89 10.80 11.43 -10.95
CA SER A 89 11.26 10.17 -11.56
C SER A 89 10.20 9.57 -12.48
N ASN A 90 8.91 9.58 -12.10
CA ASN A 90 7.82 9.13 -12.96
C ASN A 90 7.67 9.99 -14.21
N VAL A 91 7.79 11.32 -14.10
CA VAL A 91 7.75 12.24 -15.25
C VAL A 91 8.93 11.98 -16.20
N LYS A 92 10.12 11.68 -15.66
CA LYS A 92 11.29 11.29 -16.47
C LYS A 92 11.04 9.96 -17.22
N VAL A 93 10.45 8.94 -16.56
CA VAL A 93 10.07 7.68 -17.22
C VAL A 93 9.08 7.93 -18.36
N ALA A 94 8.06 8.77 -18.13
CA ALA A 94 7.05 9.10 -19.14
C ALA A 94 7.68 9.64 -20.43
N LYS A 95 8.72 10.48 -20.35
CA LYS A 95 9.42 11.06 -21.50
C LYS A 95 10.17 10.03 -22.35
N HIS A 96 10.49 8.85 -21.80
CA HIS A 96 11.20 7.78 -22.52
C HIS A 96 10.25 6.68 -23.02
N ALA A 97 8.99 6.67 -22.60
CA ALA A 97 8.01 5.65 -22.94
C ALA A 97 7.23 6.04 -24.21
N LYS A 98 7.03 5.06 -25.13
CA LYS A 98 6.19 5.26 -26.32
C LYS A 98 4.70 5.13 -26.01
N ARG A 99 4.36 4.20 -25.12
CA ARG A 99 2.97 3.92 -24.70
C ARG A 99 2.92 4.03 -23.19
N VAL A 100 2.41 5.14 -22.71
CA VAL A 100 2.40 5.46 -21.29
C VAL A 100 1.03 5.95 -20.86
N THR A 101 0.58 5.42 -19.73
CA THR A 101 -0.69 5.78 -19.08
C THR A 101 -0.42 6.28 -17.66
N ALA A 102 -0.86 7.47 -17.33
CA ALA A 102 -0.86 7.96 -15.95
C ALA A 102 -2.04 7.37 -15.17
N ILE A 103 -1.81 7.02 -13.89
CA ILE A 103 -2.85 6.73 -12.90
C ILE A 103 -2.66 7.77 -11.79
N THR A 104 -3.54 8.77 -11.70
CA THR A 104 -3.35 9.93 -10.83
C THR A 104 -4.68 10.55 -10.39
N LEU A 105 -4.67 11.24 -9.25
CA LEU A 105 -5.79 12.08 -8.81
C LEU A 105 -5.81 13.43 -9.56
N ASN A 106 -4.65 13.89 -10.03
CA ASN A 106 -4.52 15.19 -10.69
C ASN A 106 -4.27 15.02 -12.20
N ASP A 107 -5.35 15.07 -12.98
CA ASP A 107 -5.33 14.94 -14.45
C ASP A 107 -4.66 16.13 -15.15
N LYS A 108 -4.41 17.24 -14.44
CA LYS A 108 -3.69 18.42 -14.91
C LYS A 108 -2.20 18.44 -14.52
N SER A 109 -1.74 17.38 -13.82
CA SER A 109 -0.36 17.26 -13.33
C SER A 109 0.70 17.17 -14.42
N LYS A 110 1.97 17.35 -14.03
CA LYS A 110 3.12 17.15 -14.91
C LYS A 110 3.14 15.74 -15.55
N LEU A 111 2.76 14.71 -14.75
CA LEU A 111 2.71 13.34 -15.22
C LEU A 111 1.59 13.13 -16.24
N ALA A 112 0.38 13.60 -15.95
CA ALA A 112 -0.76 13.46 -16.84
C ALA A 112 -0.48 14.11 -18.21
N LYS A 113 0.14 15.30 -18.21
CA LYS A 113 0.55 16.00 -19.44
C LYS A 113 1.66 15.29 -20.22
N ALA A 114 2.53 14.53 -19.52
CA ALA A 114 3.62 13.77 -20.17
C ALA A 114 3.17 12.41 -20.71
N CYS A 115 1.98 11.94 -20.37
CA CYS A 115 1.44 10.64 -20.76
C CYS A 115 0.47 10.75 -21.92
N SER A 116 0.41 9.69 -22.76
CA SER A 116 -0.55 9.60 -23.87
C SER A 116 -1.98 9.32 -23.40
N LYS A 117 -2.15 8.75 -22.22
CA LYS A 117 -3.44 8.41 -21.58
C LYS A 117 -3.39 8.72 -20.09
N CYS A 118 -4.57 9.03 -19.52
CA CYS A 118 -4.73 9.23 -18.08
C CYS A 118 -5.93 8.44 -17.56
N ILE A 119 -5.72 7.68 -16.51
CA ILE A 119 -6.78 7.10 -15.66
C ILE A 119 -6.88 8.02 -14.46
N HIS A 120 -7.94 8.80 -14.41
CA HIS A 120 -8.22 9.70 -13.30
C HIS A 120 -8.77 8.91 -12.13
N LEU A 121 -8.16 9.08 -10.96
CA LEU A 121 -8.63 8.53 -9.68
C LEU A 121 -9.58 9.54 -9.05
N ASP A 122 -10.87 9.24 -9.15
CA ASP A 122 -11.93 10.09 -8.59
C ASP A 122 -12.38 9.53 -7.23
N TYR A 123 -11.86 10.10 -6.13
CA TYR A 123 -12.23 9.71 -4.78
C TYR A 123 -12.37 10.93 -3.85
N PRO A 124 -13.29 10.88 -2.86
CA PRO A 124 -13.44 11.95 -1.89
C PRO A 124 -12.27 12.01 -0.91
N SER A 125 -12.02 13.20 -0.35
CA SER A 125 -11.04 13.39 0.72
C SER A 125 -11.52 14.47 1.69
N SER A 126 -10.88 14.50 2.87
CA SER A 126 -11.08 15.54 3.87
C SER A 126 -10.58 16.93 3.44
N GLY A 127 -9.87 17.03 2.32
CA GLY A 127 -9.21 18.25 1.85
C GLY A 127 -7.96 18.65 2.62
N VAL A 128 -7.57 17.86 3.64
CA VAL A 128 -6.36 18.08 4.43
C VAL A 128 -5.31 17.04 4.04
N PHE A 129 -4.08 17.49 3.76
CA PHE A 129 -2.97 16.60 3.47
C PHE A 129 -2.58 15.78 4.70
N THR A 130 -2.83 14.48 4.64
CA THR A 130 -2.57 13.52 5.72
C THR A 130 -1.88 12.26 5.16
N SER A 131 -1.65 11.25 6.01
CA SER A 131 -1.11 9.96 5.57
C SER A 131 -2.02 9.30 4.52
N GLY A 132 -1.41 8.77 3.46
CA GLY A 132 -2.15 8.20 2.33
C GLY A 132 -3.06 7.04 2.75
N SER A 133 -4.36 7.17 2.50
CA SER A 133 -5.40 6.19 2.86
C SER A 133 -6.23 5.78 1.65
N ILE A 134 -7.27 6.56 1.32
CA ILE A 134 -8.17 6.30 0.19
C ILE A 134 -7.43 6.31 -1.15
N GLY A 135 -6.40 7.15 -1.31
CA GLY A 135 -5.57 7.19 -2.50
C GLY A 135 -4.85 5.86 -2.78
N PHE A 136 -4.34 5.20 -1.72
CA PHE A 136 -3.72 3.88 -1.87
C PHE A 136 -4.72 2.83 -2.35
N ILE A 137 -5.86 2.66 -1.65
CA ILE A 137 -6.82 1.61 -2.01
C ILE A 137 -7.44 1.87 -3.40
N SER A 138 -7.66 3.14 -3.76
CA SER A 138 -8.11 3.53 -5.10
C SER A 138 -7.10 3.12 -6.17
N SER A 139 -5.82 3.46 -6.00
CA SER A 139 -4.74 3.06 -6.91
C SER A 139 -4.62 1.55 -7.01
N ALA A 140 -4.61 0.86 -5.87
CA ALA A 140 -4.48 -0.59 -5.78
C ALA A 140 -5.59 -1.32 -6.55
N LEU A 141 -6.85 -0.98 -6.28
CA LEU A 141 -7.98 -1.63 -6.94
C LEU A 141 -8.08 -1.24 -8.43
N THR A 142 -7.69 -0.02 -8.81
CA THR A 142 -7.57 0.38 -10.21
C THR A 142 -6.52 -0.50 -10.92
N CYS A 143 -5.33 -0.66 -10.36
CA CYS A 143 -4.28 -1.49 -10.93
C CYS A 143 -4.69 -2.97 -11.01
N ILE A 144 -5.29 -3.52 -9.95
CA ILE A 144 -5.80 -4.90 -9.93
C ILE A 144 -6.88 -5.08 -11.00
N SER A 145 -7.79 -4.12 -11.20
CA SER A 145 -8.88 -4.25 -12.17
C SER A 145 -8.40 -4.34 -13.62
N LEU A 146 -7.25 -3.77 -13.93
CA LEU A 146 -6.60 -3.87 -15.24
C LEU A 146 -6.09 -5.29 -15.54
N VAL A 147 -5.86 -6.13 -14.51
CA VAL A 147 -5.21 -7.43 -14.66
C VAL A 147 -6.05 -8.61 -14.17
N SER A 148 -7.10 -8.36 -13.40
CA SER A 148 -7.97 -9.40 -12.83
C SER A 148 -9.41 -8.91 -12.70
N LYS A 149 -10.38 -9.79 -12.98
CA LYS A 149 -11.81 -9.53 -12.73
C LYS A 149 -12.13 -9.82 -11.27
N PHE A 150 -12.84 -8.92 -10.61
CA PHE A 150 -13.32 -9.13 -9.24
C PHE A 150 -14.59 -8.34 -8.94
N LYS A 151 -15.19 -8.63 -7.80
CA LYS A 151 -16.31 -7.87 -7.21
C LYS A 151 -15.97 -7.53 -5.77
N ILE A 152 -16.34 -6.34 -5.34
CA ILE A 152 -16.18 -5.90 -3.96
C ILE A 152 -17.49 -6.16 -3.22
N ARG A 153 -17.43 -6.82 -2.07
CA ARG A 153 -18.59 -7.14 -1.23
C ARG A 153 -18.23 -7.04 0.24
N GLY A 154 -19.21 -6.82 1.11
CA GLY A 154 -19.04 -6.89 2.57
C GLY A 154 -18.10 -5.83 3.15
N ILE A 155 -18.02 -4.63 2.56
CA ILE A 155 -17.06 -3.60 2.98
C ILE A 155 -17.28 -3.20 4.45
N MET A 156 -18.52 -3.05 4.89
CA MET A 156 -18.83 -2.68 6.26
C MET A 156 -18.40 -3.76 7.26
N GLU A 157 -18.58 -5.04 6.93
CA GLU A 157 -18.11 -6.17 7.76
C GLU A 157 -16.59 -6.20 7.84
N LEU A 158 -15.91 -5.98 6.70
CA LEU A 158 -14.46 -5.90 6.66
C LEU A 158 -13.94 -4.73 7.51
N PHE A 159 -14.59 -3.57 7.43
CA PHE A 159 -14.25 -2.41 8.25
C PHE A 159 -14.44 -2.68 9.74
N LYS A 160 -15.62 -3.18 10.15
CA LYS A 160 -15.90 -3.52 11.55
C LYS A 160 -14.89 -4.53 12.09
N ARG A 161 -14.55 -5.54 11.29
CA ARG A 161 -13.56 -6.57 11.66
C ARG A 161 -12.16 -5.97 11.77
N ALA A 162 -11.73 -5.15 10.82
CA ALA A 162 -10.43 -4.47 10.86
C ALA A 162 -10.32 -3.56 12.10
N LEU A 163 -11.38 -2.85 12.45
CA LEU A 163 -11.45 -2.01 13.64
C LEU A 163 -11.32 -2.82 14.94
N LEU A 164 -11.96 -4.00 15.02
CA LEU A 164 -11.83 -4.89 16.17
C LEU A 164 -10.42 -5.49 16.28
N GLU A 165 -9.86 -5.96 15.15
CA GLU A 165 -8.53 -6.56 15.13
C GLU A 165 -7.41 -5.53 15.42
N SER A 166 -7.55 -4.27 14.93
CA SER A 166 -6.56 -3.21 15.15
C SER A 166 -6.36 -2.85 16.64
N LYS A 167 -7.38 -3.03 17.47
CA LYS A 167 -7.34 -2.74 18.91
C LYS A 167 -6.62 -3.82 19.73
N LYS A 168 -6.39 -5.01 19.18
CA LYS A 168 -5.80 -6.15 19.88
C LYS A 168 -4.27 -6.10 19.95
N ILE A 169 -3.65 -5.28 19.09
CA ILE A 169 -2.19 -5.26 18.93
C ILE A 169 -1.54 -4.48 20.07
N LYS A 170 -0.47 -5.03 20.62
CA LYS A 170 0.46 -4.30 21.48
C LYS A 170 1.71 -3.98 20.65
N ILE A 171 1.97 -2.69 20.44
CA ILE A 171 3.12 -2.22 19.68
C ILE A 171 4.37 -2.25 20.57
N GLY A 172 5.43 -2.95 20.10
CA GLY A 172 6.77 -2.93 20.65
C GLY A 172 7.63 -1.79 20.07
N LYS A 173 8.94 -1.83 20.32
CA LYS A 173 9.87 -0.84 19.78
C LYS A 173 10.00 -0.96 18.27
N LYS A 174 10.08 -2.17 17.75
CA LYS A 174 10.09 -2.47 16.32
C LYS A 174 8.84 -3.26 15.93
N ILE A 175 8.40 -3.06 14.72
CA ILE A 175 7.25 -3.75 14.14
C ILE A 175 7.71 -4.41 12.85
N PHE A 176 7.53 -5.72 12.75
CA PHE A 176 7.73 -6.48 11.52
C PHE A 176 6.38 -6.90 10.97
N ILE A 177 6.09 -6.49 9.75
CA ILE A 177 4.84 -6.81 9.06
C ILE A 177 5.20 -7.74 7.92
N ILE A 178 4.76 -8.98 8.00
CA ILE A 178 5.18 -10.03 7.07
C ILE A 178 3.99 -10.60 6.30
N GLY A 179 4.20 -10.88 5.02
CA GLY A 179 3.18 -11.43 4.13
C GLY A 179 3.78 -11.94 2.83
N ASN A 180 2.97 -12.59 1.99
CA ASN A 180 3.40 -13.10 0.69
C ASN A 180 2.41 -12.73 -0.41
N LEU A 181 2.81 -12.82 -1.67
CA LEU A 181 1.96 -12.55 -2.83
C LEU A 181 1.20 -11.22 -2.68
N HIS A 182 -0.14 -11.27 -2.66
CA HIS A 182 -1.00 -10.09 -2.56
C HIS A 182 -1.00 -9.44 -1.16
N THR A 183 -0.54 -10.12 -0.11
CA THR A 183 -0.45 -9.54 1.23
C THR A 183 0.88 -8.83 1.49
N PHE A 184 1.96 -9.20 0.77
CA PHE A 184 3.26 -8.54 0.87
C PHE A 184 3.21 -7.05 0.52
N PRO A 185 2.59 -6.61 -0.61
CA PRO A 185 2.48 -5.18 -0.90
C PRO A 185 1.64 -4.42 0.13
N VAL A 186 0.65 -5.08 0.75
CA VAL A 186 -0.10 -4.45 1.84
C VAL A 186 0.73 -4.37 3.12
N ALA A 187 1.65 -5.33 3.38
CA ALA A 187 2.62 -5.23 4.46
C ALA A 187 3.58 -4.04 4.26
N MET A 188 4.05 -3.81 3.02
CA MET A 188 4.83 -2.63 2.65
C MET A 188 4.07 -1.33 2.94
N TYR A 189 2.82 -1.23 2.48
CA TYR A 189 1.93 -0.11 2.77
C TYR A 189 1.73 0.07 4.28
N SER A 190 1.52 -1.01 5.02
CA SER A 190 1.30 -0.98 6.46
C SER A 190 2.49 -0.39 7.21
N ALA A 191 3.71 -0.81 6.88
CA ALA A 191 4.92 -0.26 7.48
C ALA A 191 5.00 1.26 7.27
N ALA A 192 4.69 1.75 6.06
CA ALA A 192 4.64 3.18 5.79
C ALA A 192 3.66 3.92 6.72
N LYS A 193 2.50 3.33 7.04
CA LYS A 193 1.53 3.98 7.94
C LYS A 193 2.06 4.09 9.37
N PHE A 194 2.85 3.15 9.84
CA PHE A 194 3.48 3.26 11.17
C PHE A 194 4.54 4.38 11.21
N TYR A 195 5.41 4.52 10.19
CA TYR A 195 6.36 5.66 10.20
C TYR A 195 5.66 6.99 10.01
N GLU A 196 4.72 7.10 9.07
CA GLU A 196 4.07 8.37 8.74
C GLU A 196 3.20 8.90 9.87
N ILE A 197 2.45 8.01 10.53
CA ILE A 197 1.49 8.40 11.56
C ILE A 197 2.15 8.51 12.93
N LEU A 198 2.97 7.53 13.32
CA LEU A 198 3.52 7.41 14.68
C LEU A 198 5.03 7.71 14.77
N GLY A 199 5.78 7.69 13.66
CA GLY A 199 7.24 7.74 13.70
C GLY A 199 7.89 6.46 14.27
N THR A 200 7.18 5.33 14.23
CA THR A 200 7.64 4.07 14.82
C THR A 200 8.43 3.26 13.80
N ASP A 201 9.52 2.63 14.23
CA ASP A 201 10.31 1.71 13.41
C ASP A 201 9.46 0.52 12.98
N ALA A 202 9.20 0.43 11.69
CA ALA A 202 8.42 -0.65 11.09
C ALA A 202 9.12 -1.22 9.85
N TYR A 203 9.04 -2.52 9.67
CA TYR A 203 9.67 -3.24 8.58
C TYR A 203 8.64 -4.10 7.87
N TYR A 204 8.83 -4.34 6.59
CA TYR A 204 7.99 -5.24 5.82
C TYR A 204 8.86 -6.25 5.07
N GLU A 205 8.49 -7.52 5.16
CA GLU A 205 9.25 -8.60 4.54
C GLU A 205 8.31 -9.72 4.05
N ARG A 206 8.81 -10.54 3.13
CA ARG A 206 8.18 -11.84 2.89
C ARG A 206 8.49 -12.77 4.05
N ILE A 207 7.57 -13.69 4.35
CA ILE A 207 7.69 -14.57 5.53
C ILE A 207 9.03 -15.30 5.55
N GLU A 208 9.41 -15.97 4.44
CA GLU A 208 10.68 -16.67 4.36
C GLU A 208 11.88 -15.72 4.51
N GLN A 209 11.84 -14.53 3.91
CA GLN A 209 12.93 -13.56 4.04
C GLN A 209 13.06 -13.08 5.49
N PHE A 210 11.95 -12.82 6.18
CA PHE A 210 11.97 -12.49 7.59
C PHE A 210 12.62 -13.59 8.43
N LEU A 211 12.24 -14.85 8.20
CA LEU A 211 12.79 -15.98 8.96
C LEU A 211 14.29 -16.18 8.71
N HIS A 212 14.79 -15.89 7.49
CA HIS A 212 16.21 -16.02 7.14
C HIS A 212 17.07 -14.81 7.55
N MET A 213 16.50 -13.61 7.61
CA MET A 213 17.27 -12.37 7.80
C MET A 213 16.70 -11.47 8.90
N GLY A 214 15.47 -10.98 8.73
CA GLY A 214 14.87 -9.98 9.61
C GLY A 214 14.74 -10.43 11.07
N LEU A 215 14.50 -11.71 11.30
CA LEU A 215 14.39 -12.31 12.63
C LEU A 215 15.62 -12.05 13.51
N PHE A 216 16.81 -12.02 12.92
CA PHE A 216 18.06 -11.76 13.67
C PHE A 216 18.20 -10.33 14.19
N SER A 217 17.36 -9.40 13.71
CA SER A 217 17.27 -8.02 14.21
C SER A 217 16.18 -7.82 15.27
N ALA A 218 15.29 -8.82 15.44
CA ALA A 218 14.18 -8.76 16.37
C ALA A 218 14.64 -9.03 17.82
N LYS A 219 13.98 -8.36 18.76
CA LYS A 219 14.24 -8.51 20.20
C LYS A 219 12.96 -8.85 20.94
N SER A 220 13.08 -9.48 22.11
CA SER A 220 11.93 -9.71 22.99
C SER A 220 11.13 -8.42 23.21
N GLY A 221 9.81 -8.50 23.08
CA GLY A 221 8.90 -7.37 23.15
C GLY A 221 8.63 -6.65 21.83
N ASP A 222 9.41 -6.91 20.76
CA ASP A 222 9.08 -6.42 19.41
C ASP A 222 7.81 -7.08 18.86
N THR A 223 7.17 -6.44 17.89
CA THR A 223 5.89 -6.89 17.34
C THR A 223 6.08 -7.50 15.96
N VAL A 224 5.47 -8.66 15.74
CA VAL A 224 5.37 -9.30 14.42
C VAL A 224 3.89 -9.41 14.03
N ILE A 225 3.52 -8.84 12.90
CA ILE A 225 2.17 -8.88 12.34
C ILE A 225 2.20 -9.72 11.07
N ILE A 226 1.43 -10.81 11.03
CA ILE A 226 1.41 -11.76 9.92
C ILE A 226 0.16 -11.55 9.08
N PHE A 227 0.33 -11.06 7.85
CA PHE A 227 -0.76 -10.87 6.88
C PHE A 227 -0.94 -12.12 6.04
N GLU A 228 -1.44 -13.17 6.68
CA GLU A 228 -1.70 -14.45 6.04
C GLU A 228 -2.92 -15.14 6.65
N GLU A 229 -3.50 -16.08 5.90
CA GLU A 229 -4.53 -16.97 6.44
C GLU A 229 -3.96 -17.92 7.49
N LYS A 230 -4.80 -18.33 8.43
CA LYS A 230 -4.43 -19.36 9.40
C LYS A 230 -4.23 -20.69 8.68
N ASN A 231 -3.06 -21.27 8.85
CA ASN A 231 -2.70 -22.61 8.38
C ASN A 231 -1.69 -23.25 9.33
N PHE A 232 -1.36 -24.53 9.11
CA PHE A 232 -0.43 -25.28 9.96
C PHE A 232 0.97 -24.62 10.02
N HIS A 233 1.50 -24.21 8.87
CA HIS A 233 2.82 -23.58 8.77
C HIS A 233 2.86 -22.27 9.58
N ASN A 234 1.90 -21.39 9.39
CA ASN A 234 1.84 -20.10 10.11
C ASN A 234 1.62 -20.29 11.62
N SER A 235 0.86 -21.30 12.01
CA SER A 235 0.67 -21.66 13.43
C SER A 235 1.98 -22.07 14.11
N ARG A 236 2.84 -22.83 13.40
CA ARG A 236 4.18 -23.21 13.87
C ARG A 236 5.10 -21.98 13.99
N ILE A 237 5.10 -21.08 12.99
CA ILE A 237 5.86 -19.82 13.04
C ILE A 237 5.43 -19.01 14.27
N ILE A 238 4.14 -18.76 14.45
CA ILE A 238 3.60 -18.00 15.59
C ILE A 238 4.06 -18.59 16.93
N LYS A 239 3.95 -19.91 17.09
CA LYS A 239 4.38 -20.61 18.32
C LYS A 239 5.85 -20.36 18.61
N ASN A 240 6.72 -20.46 17.60
CA ASN A 240 8.16 -20.28 17.77
C ASN A 240 8.54 -18.82 18.03
N LEU A 241 7.96 -17.87 17.32
CA LEU A 241 8.20 -16.44 17.55
C LEU A 241 7.76 -15.99 18.94
N LYS A 242 6.63 -16.52 19.44
CA LYS A 242 6.18 -16.26 20.83
C LYS A 242 7.15 -16.82 21.88
N LYS A 243 7.80 -17.97 21.62
CA LYS A 243 8.83 -18.51 22.52
C LYS A 243 10.07 -17.62 22.63
N LEU A 244 10.34 -16.81 21.58
CA LEU A 244 11.41 -15.81 21.56
C LEU A 244 11.00 -14.50 22.26
N GLY A 245 9.82 -14.44 22.90
CA GLY A 245 9.32 -13.26 23.59
C GLY A 245 8.74 -12.17 22.67
N LEU A 246 8.45 -12.48 21.41
CA LEU A 246 7.87 -11.53 20.47
C LEU A 246 6.34 -11.41 20.66
N ASN A 247 5.80 -10.21 20.46
CA ASN A 247 4.36 -9.95 20.40
C ASN A 247 3.86 -10.32 19.00
N VAL A 248 3.26 -11.50 18.82
CA VAL A 248 2.88 -12.00 17.49
C VAL A 248 1.38 -11.93 17.30
N TYR A 249 0.97 -11.30 16.20
CA TYR A 249 -0.44 -11.13 15.81
C TYR A 249 -0.66 -11.61 14.37
N GLN A 250 -1.76 -12.29 14.18
CA GLN A 250 -2.26 -12.69 12.86
C GLN A 250 -3.71 -12.21 12.75
N PRO A 251 -3.93 -10.97 12.23
CA PRO A 251 -5.27 -10.43 12.07
C PRO A 251 -6.11 -11.31 11.13
N ASN A 252 -7.35 -11.58 11.51
CA ASN A 252 -8.20 -12.50 10.76
C ASN A 252 -9.19 -11.74 9.85
N PRO A 253 -9.04 -11.76 8.52
CA PRO A 253 -9.98 -11.14 7.59
C PRO A 253 -11.36 -11.82 7.56
N GLY A 254 -11.48 -13.06 8.07
CA GLY A 254 -12.72 -13.84 8.03
C GLY A 254 -13.14 -14.30 6.64
N THR A 255 -12.24 -14.25 5.66
CA THR A 255 -12.51 -14.60 4.26
C THR A 255 -11.26 -15.09 3.56
N ARG A 256 -11.44 -15.99 2.57
CA ARG A 256 -10.40 -16.43 1.63
C ARG A 256 -10.39 -15.63 0.33
N ASN A 257 -11.32 -14.71 0.14
CA ASN A 257 -11.34 -13.85 -1.04
C ASN A 257 -10.16 -12.86 -1.00
N LYS A 258 -9.23 -12.96 -1.95
CA LYS A 258 -8.00 -12.17 -2.00
C LYS A 258 -8.25 -10.65 -2.05
N ILE A 259 -9.30 -10.19 -2.75
CA ILE A 259 -9.67 -8.77 -2.80
C ILE A 259 -10.16 -8.29 -1.43
N ALA A 260 -11.01 -9.07 -0.78
CA ALA A 260 -11.49 -8.76 0.55
C ALA A 260 -10.35 -8.77 1.58
N GLN A 261 -9.35 -9.65 1.43
CA GLN A 261 -8.13 -9.64 2.24
C GLN A 261 -7.31 -8.35 2.02
N VAL A 262 -7.11 -7.92 0.77
CA VAL A 262 -6.42 -6.64 0.47
C VAL A 262 -7.14 -5.48 1.12
N ILE A 263 -8.48 -5.41 1.01
CA ILE A 263 -9.28 -4.34 1.63
C ILE A 263 -9.17 -4.39 3.15
N PHE A 264 -9.34 -5.58 3.74
CA PHE A 264 -9.24 -5.78 5.19
C PHE A 264 -7.87 -5.36 5.75
N PHE A 265 -6.78 -5.89 5.17
CA PHE A 265 -5.44 -5.56 5.65
C PHE A 265 -5.07 -4.10 5.39
N THR A 266 -5.59 -3.46 4.33
CA THR A 266 -5.43 -2.02 4.11
C THR A 266 -6.11 -1.21 5.21
N LEU A 267 -7.37 -1.50 5.52
CA LEU A 267 -8.11 -0.84 6.59
C LEU A 267 -7.46 -1.08 7.96
N PHE A 268 -7.04 -2.32 8.24
CA PHE A 268 -6.30 -2.67 9.45
C PHE A 268 -5.00 -1.86 9.58
N SER A 269 -4.24 -1.70 8.50
CA SER A 269 -2.99 -0.94 8.43
C SER A 269 -3.16 0.55 8.72
N GLN A 270 -4.32 1.10 8.43
CA GLN A 270 -4.68 2.49 8.71
C GLN A 270 -5.21 2.65 10.15
N LEU A 271 -6.10 1.75 10.54
CA LEU A 271 -6.80 1.82 11.83
C LEU A 271 -5.88 1.53 13.02
N THR A 272 -4.88 0.66 12.86
CA THR A 272 -3.96 0.32 13.95
C THR A 272 -3.13 1.54 14.41
N PRO A 273 -2.35 2.22 13.55
CA PRO A 273 -1.62 3.41 13.99
C PRO A 273 -2.54 4.58 14.33
N LEU A 274 -3.71 4.73 13.68
CA LEU A 274 -4.71 5.73 14.07
C LEU A 274 -5.19 5.50 15.51
N PHE A 275 -5.51 4.25 15.89
CA PHE A 275 -5.89 3.91 17.24
C PHE A 275 -4.84 4.33 18.28
N TYR A 276 -3.57 4.05 17.98
CA TYR A 276 -2.46 4.43 18.88
C TYR A 276 -2.23 5.94 18.91
N ALA A 277 -2.31 6.64 17.80
CA ALA A 277 -2.24 8.09 17.76
C ALA A 277 -3.33 8.74 18.62
N LYS A 278 -4.57 8.25 18.54
CA LYS A 278 -5.69 8.73 19.37
C LYS A 278 -5.48 8.40 20.84
N LYS A 279 -5.04 7.18 21.17
CA LYS A 279 -4.73 6.76 22.55
C LYS A 279 -3.65 7.63 23.20
N ASN A 280 -2.68 8.09 22.41
CA ASN A 280 -1.59 8.95 22.87
C ASN A 280 -1.93 10.46 22.72
N HIS A 281 -3.20 10.81 22.47
CA HIS A 281 -3.68 12.18 22.30
C HIS A 281 -2.94 12.98 21.19
N GLN A 282 -2.33 12.26 20.23
CA GLN A 282 -1.63 12.86 19.09
C GLN A 282 -2.65 13.56 18.18
N LYS A 283 -2.36 14.81 17.79
CA LYS A 283 -3.24 15.61 16.91
C LYS A 283 -2.76 15.61 15.46
N GLU A 284 -1.46 15.50 15.24
CA GLU A 284 -0.84 15.53 13.90
C GLU A 284 -0.12 14.21 13.61
N CYS A 285 -0.13 13.77 12.36
CA CYS A 285 0.72 12.67 11.92
C CYS A 285 2.19 13.05 12.10
N TYR A 286 3.03 12.09 12.46
CA TYR A 286 4.45 12.31 12.71
C TYR A 286 5.16 12.99 11.54
N PHE A 287 4.92 12.56 10.29
CA PHE A 287 5.57 13.14 9.11
C PHE A 287 5.28 14.64 8.93
N VAL A 288 4.15 15.14 9.48
CA VAL A 288 3.82 16.57 9.44
C VAL A 288 4.60 17.35 10.50
N THR A 289 4.82 16.75 11.66
CA THR A 289 5.62 17.36 12.75
C THR A 289 7.12 17.27 12.49
N ALA A 290 7.57 16.22 11.79
CA ALA A 290 8.97 16.04 11.38
C ALA A 290 9.36 16.92 10.17
N LYS A 291 9.20 18.24 10.31
CA LYS A 291 9.31 19.23 9.22
C LYS A 291 10.62 19.12 8.41
N LYS A 292 11.77 18.94 9.09
CA LYS A 292 13.09 18.82 8.42
C LYS A 292 13.11 17.61 7.48
N LEU A 293 12.67 16.44 7.94
CA LEU A 293 12.62 15.22 7.13
C LEU A 293 11.63 15.35 5.97
N ARG A 294 10.47 15.93 6.23
CA ARG A 294 9.43 16.14 5.20
C ARG A 294 9.94 17.07 4.11
N ASN A 295 10.57 18.20 4.45
CA ASN A 295 11.08 19.15 3.46
C ASN A 295 12.19 18.51 2.62
N ALA A 296 13.19 17.87 3.25
CA ALA A 296 14.23 17.14 2.54
C ALA A 296 13.67 16.07 1.59
N SER A 297 12.67 15.28 2.03
CA SER A 297 12.01 14.30 1.18
C SER A 297 11.29 14.96 -0.01
N SER A 298 10.56 16.07 0.22
CA SER A 298 9.87 16.80 -0.84
C SER A 298 10.83 17.34 -1.90
N ASP A 299 11.94 17.94 -1.47
CA ASP A 299 12.96 18.50 -2.38
C ASP A 299 13.63 17.43 -3.26
N MET A 300 13.71 16.19 -2.78
CA MET A 300 14.27 15.05 -3.55
C MET A 300 13.27 14.39 -4.49
N ILE A 301 11.96 14.52 -4.22
CA ILE A 301 10.92 13.76 -4.94
C ILE A 301 10.18 14.64 -5.98
N TYR A 302 9.97 15.94 -5.71
CA TYR A 302 9.16 16.88 -6.48
C TYR A 302 9.96 18.03 -7.08
#